data_b7954ce0c6e668bc379c89a87d888b1f
#
_entry.id   b7954ce0c6e668bc379c89a87d888b1f
#
_cell.length_a   1.000
_cell.length_b   1.000
_cell.length_c   1.000
_cell.angle_alpha   90.00
_cell.angle_beta   90.00
_cell.angle_gamma   90.00
#
_symmetry.space_group_name_H-M   'P 1'
#
loop_
_entity.id
_entity.type
_entity.pdbx_description
1 polymer ?
#
loop_
_entity_poly.entity_id
_entity_poly.type
_entity_poly.pdbx_seq_one_letter_code
_entity_poly.pdbx_strand_id
1 'polypeptide(L)'
;MRIQLFSDLHLERDPTFEPLIHPGTDVIVLAGDIGSYQARSRLPDEDFGLARFSPLRTGSTARVLYVPGNHEFDGLEHDEAYERLRRVCNYLGIEWLDRETIVIGGVRFIGSTLWSDFDALAGQERELTKQLQARGKAFRAANYYLSRNTTFRKGEPVLAEEQRAMSLACQDWLRAALAAPFDGPTVAVTHYAPSLRSADPRYGLTPGTAGFCNSMDALIPWADIWMHGHLHCANDYVAEGEVQGLPRTCRVVANPLGYANKGEQAAFRPELLIEI
;
A
#
# COMPACT_ATOMS: atom_id res chain seq x y z
N MET A 1 -6.65 -8.98 18.83
CA MET A 1 -6.76 -9.45 17.43
C MET A 1 -5.37 -9.65 16.87
N ARG A 2 -5.13 -10.75 16.12
CA ARG A 2 -3.84 -11.06 15.51
C ARG A 2 -3.92 -10.89 14.01
N ILE A 3 -3.08 -10.02 13.47
CA ILE A 3 -3.08 -9.63 12.06
C ILE A 3 -1.77 -10.11 11.42
N GLN A 4 -1.86 -10.74 10.26
CA GLN A 4 -0.70 -11.12 9.46
C GLN A 4 -0.65 -10.24 8.21
N LEU A 5 0.52 -9.61 7.95
CA LEU A 5 0.70 -8.63 6.88
C LEU A 5 1.56 -9.21 5.77
N PHE A 6 1.06 -9.12 4.54
CA PHE A 6 1.77 -9.38 3.30
C PHE A 6 1.69 -8.18 2.38
N SER A 7 2.79 -7.85 1.72
CA SER A 7 2.83 -6.89 0.62
C SER A 7 3.94 -7.22 -0.37
N ASP A 8 3.84 -6.66 -1.56
CA ASP A 8 4.91 -6.70 -2.58
C ASP A 8 5.37 -8.13 -2.88
N LEU A 9 4.43 -9.05 -3.03
CA LEU A 9 4.73 -10.47 -3.28
C LEU A 9 5.22 -10.71 -4.71
N HIS A 10 4.77 -9.87 -5.66
CA HIS A 10 5.17 -9.92 -7.06
C HIS A 10 5.11 -11.33 -7.65
N LEU A 11 3.98 -12.01 -7.47
CA LEU A 11 3.76 -13.38 -7.90
C LEU A 11 3.94 -13.58 -9.42
N GLU A 12 3.88 -12.51 -10.19
CA GLU A 12 4.23 -12.52 -11.63
C GLU A 12 5.73 -12.81 -11.85
N ARG A 13 6.57 -12.62 -10.83
CA ARG A 13 8.02 -12.93 -10.87
C ARG A 13 8.33 -14.26 -10.20
N ASP A 14 7.65 -14.56 -9.09
CA ASP A 14 7.77 -15.83 -8.37
C ASP A 14 6.40 -16.49 -8.16
N PRO A 15 5.86 -17.17 -9.19
CA PRO A 15 4.55 -17.83 -9.06
C PRO A 15 4.58 -19.08 -8.17
N THR A 16 5.74 -19.47 -7.64
CA THR A 16 5.88 -20.63 -6.74
C THR A 16 5.77 -20.26 -5.26
N PHE A 17 5.74 -18.97 -4.94
CA PHE A 17 5.55 -18.52 -3.56
C PHE A 17 4.22 -19.02 -2.99
N GLU A 18 4.27 -19.66 -1.83
CA GLU A 18 3.10 -20.08 -1.07
C GLU A 18 3.06 -19.34 0.28
N PRO A 19 1.96 -18.67 0.63
CA PRO A 19 1.89 -17.95 1.89
C PRO A 19 1.85 -18.91 3.07
N LEU A 20 2.73 -18.71 4.05
CA LEU A 20 2.67 -19.38 5.33
C LEU A 20 1.71 -18.62 6.25
N ILE A 21 0.51 -19.16 6.46
CA ILE A 21 -0.47 -18.55 7.35
C ILE A 21 -0.27 -19.11 8.76
N HIS A 22 0.01 -18.22 9.70
CA HIS A 22 0.24 -18.59 11.09
C HIS A 22 -1.07 -19.10 11.74
N PRO A 23 -1.05 -20.25 12.44
CA PRO A 23 -2.22 -20.74 13.17
C PRO A 23 -2.70 -19.71 14.20
N GLY A 24 -3.96 -19.34 14.12
CA GLY A 24 -4.56 -18.34 15.00
C GLY A 24 -4.45 -16.90 14.50
N THR A 25 -4.14 -16.69 13.23
CA THR A 25 -4.37 -15.42 12.55
C THR A 25 -5.86 -15.15 12.46
N ASP A 26 -6.29 -13.97 12.93
CA ASP A 26 -7.68 -13.53 12.85
C ASP A 26 -7.95 -12.79 11.53
N VAL A 27 -6.98 -11.98 11.09
CA VAL A 27 -7.07 -11.17 9.88
C VAL A 27 -5.77 -11.26 9.09
N ILE A 28 -5.88 -11.45 7.77
CA ILE A 28 -4.78 -11.32 6.81
C ILE A 28 -4.96 -9.98 6.09
N VAL A 29 -3.93 -9.16 6.08
CA VAL A 29 -3.88 -7.90 5.33
C VAL A 29 -2.94 -8.06 4.15
N LEU A 30 -3.46 -7.82 2.96
CA LEU A 30 -2.72 -7.76 1.70
C LEU A 30 -2.58 -6.29 1.31
N ALA A 31 -1.39 -5.72 1.50
CA ALA A 31 -1.13 -4.29 1.29
C ALA A 31 -0.51 -4.00 -0.09
N GLY A 32 -1.07 -4.61 -1.14
CA GLY A 32 -0.78 -4.33 -2.55
C GLY A 32 0.41 -5.07 -3.15
N ASP A 33 0.52 -4.97 -4.46
CA ASP A 33 1.55 -5.61 -5.30
C ASP A 33 1.63 -7.13 -5.07
N ILE A 34 0.47 -7.78 -5.02
CA ILE A 34 0.36 -9.23 -4.87
C ILE A 34 0.74 -9.91 -6.18
N GLY A 35 0.20 -9.42 -7.30
CA GLY A 35 0.57 -9.93 -8.62
C GLY A 35 0.09 -9.04 -9.76
N SER A 36 0.78 -9.12 -10.89
CA SER A 36 0.65 -8.22 -12.03
C SER A 36 0.58 -8.98 -13.35
N TYR A 37 -0.12 -8.41 -14.34
CA TYR A 37 -0.13 -8.91 -15.72
C TYR A 37 0.77 -8.09 -16.65
N GLN A 38 1.74 -7.40 -16.11
CA GLN A 38 2.77 -6.70 -16.88
C GLN A 38 3.48 -7.64 -17.88
N ALA A 39 4.17 -7.08 -18.86
CA ALA A 39 4.95 -7.84 -19.83
C ALA A 39 5.87 -8.86 -19.13
N ARG A 40 5.83 -10.12 -19.58
CA ARG A 40 6.57 -11.28 -19.02
C ARG A 40 6.07 -11.73 -17.64
N SER A 41 4.83 -11.43 -17.29
CA SER A 41 4.17 -12.07 -16.15
C SER A 41 4.16 -13.59 -16.32
N ARG A 42 4.45 -14.31 -15.23
CA ARG A 42 4.39 -15.77 -15.15
C ARG A 42 3.17 -16.27 -14.38
N LEU A 43 2.25 -15.36 -14.02
CA LEU A 43 0.99 -15.76 -13.38
C LEU A 43 0.17 -16.64 -14.35
N PRO A 44 -0.23 -17.84 -13.94
CA PRO A 44 -1.01 -18.75 -14.78
C PRO A 44 -2.51 -18.40 -14.81
N ASP A 45 -2.99 -17.72 -13.77
CA ASP A 45 -4.41 -17.47 -13.53
C ASP A 45 -4.76 -15.98 -13.72
N GLU A 46 -6.06 -15.71 -13.84
CA GLU A 46 -6.56 -14.34 -14.07
C GLU A 46 -7.05 -13.64 -12.79
N ASP A 47 -6.55 -14.07 -11.63
CA ASP A 47 -6.97 -13.62 -10.30
C ASP A 47 -5.90 -12.78 -9.55
N PHE A 48 -4.88 -12.29 -10.26
CA PHE A 48 -3.74 -11.56 -9.71
C PHE A 48 -2.98 -12.33 -8.61
N GLY A 49 -3.10 -13.67 -8.57
CA GLY A 49 -2.52 -14.52 -7.53
C GLY A 49 -3.27 -14.50 -6.20
N LEU A 50 -4.37 -13.78 -6.11
CA LEU A 50 -5.16 -13.61 -4.88
C LEU A 50 -5.82 -14.90 -4.40
N ALA A 51 -6.04 -15.89 -5.28
CA ALA A 51 -6.65 -17.16 -4.92
C ALA A 51 -5.91 -17.92 -3.81
N ARG A 52 -4.60 -17.69 -3.64
CA ARG A 52 -3.78 -18.28 -2.57
C ARG A 52 -4.22 -17.86 -1.17
N PHE A 53 -4.87 -16.70 -1.08
CA PHE A 53 -5.36 -16.13 0.18
C PHE A 53 -6.87 -16.30 0.37
N SER A 54 -7.56 -16.92 -0.61
CA SER A 54 -9.02 -17.06 -0.56
C SER A 54 -9.46 -17.93 0.63
N PRO A 55 -10.22 -17.41 1.59
CA PRO A 55 -10.76 -18.22 2.69
C PRO A 55 -11.70 -19.31 2.17
N LEU A 56 -12.37 -19.08 1.03
CA LEU A 56 -13.27 -20.05 0.41
C LEU A 56 -12.53 -21.23 -0.21
N ARG A 57 -11.26 -21.06 -0.61
CA ARG A 57 -10.43 -22.13 -1.20
C ARG A 57 -9.56 -22.82 -0.16
N THR A 58 -9.00 -22.07 0.77
CA THR A 58 -8.07 -22.58 1.81
C THR A 58 -8.81 -23.19 3.00
N GLY A 59 -10.08 -22.87 3.19
CA GLY A 59 -10.83 -23.22 4.40
C GLY A 59 -10.39 -22.46 5.64
N SER A 60 -9.60 -21.40 5.48
CA SER A 60 -9.17 -20.52 6.57
C SER A 60 -10.35 -19.77 7.19
N THR A 61 -10.37 -19.64 8.50
CA THR A 61 -11.33 -18.80 9.23
C THR A 61 -10.88 -17.35 9.33
N ALA A 62 -9.63 -17.03 8.96
CA ALA A 62 -9.14 -15.67 8.95
C ALA A 62 -9.85 -14.83 7.88
N ARG A 63 -10.24 -13.61 8.26
CA ARG A 63 -10.76 -12.61 7.31
C ARG A 63 -9.59 -12.09 6.46
N VAL A 64 -9.78 -11.85 5.18
CA VAL A 64 -8.74 -11.37 4.28
C VAL A 64 -9.13 -10.00 3.75
N LEU A 65 -8.34 -8.98 4.05
CA LEU A 65 -8.50 -7.60 3.59
C LEU A 65 -7.47 -7.30 2.52
N TYR A 66 -7.86 -6.64 1.45
CA TYR A 66 -6.99 -6.32 0.34
C TYR A 66 -7.08 -4.86 -0.09
N VAL A 67 -5.91 -4.21 -0.16
CA VAL A 67 -5.69 -2.92 -0.81
C VAL A 67 -4.82 -3.17 -2.03
N PRO A 68 -5.18 -2.76 -3.25
CA PRO A 68 -4.32 -2.92 -4.41
C PRO A 68 -3.08 -2.02 -4.34
N GLY A 69 -1.98 -2.48 -4.94
CA GLY A 69 -0.81 -1.66 -5.19
C GLY A 69 -0.85 -1.00 -6.56
N ASN A 70 0.31 -0.57 -7.05
CA ASN A 70 0.40 0.02 -8.39
C ASN A 70 0.62 -1.04 -9.48
N HIS A 71 1.30 -2.14 -9.15
CA HIS A 71 1.63 -3.16 -10.14
C HIS A 71 0.43 -4.00 -10.61
N GLU A 72 -0.65 -4.05 -9.86
CA GLU A 72 -1.90 -4.65 -10.31
C GLU A 72 -2.48 -3.96 -11.55
N PHE A 73 -2.10 -2.73 -11.81
CA PHE A 73 -2.60 -1.93 -12.95
C PHE A 73 -1.63 -1.89 -14.14
N ASP A 74 -0.41 -2.41 -14.00
CA ASP A 74 0.61 -2.37 -15.06
C ASP A 74 0.14 -3.05 -16.35
N GLY A 75 0.21 -2.31 -17.47
CA GLY A 75 -0.20 -2.78 -18.79
C GLY A 75 -1.73 -2.80 -19.01
N LEU A 76 -2.51 -2.31 -18.05
CA LEU A 76 -3.97 -2.36 -18.07
C LEU A 76 -4.59 -0.94 -18.05
N GLU A 77 -5.85 -0.84 -18.49
CA GLU A 77 -6.71 0.31 -18.23
C GLU A 77 -7.10 0.32 -16.75
N HIS A 78 -6.73 1.38 -16.02
CA HIS A 78 -6.88 1.48 -14.58
C HIS A 78 -8.30 1.18 -14.10
N ASP A 79 -9.28 1.87 -14.70
CA ASP A 79 -10.65 1.80 -14.20
C ASP A 79 -11.27 0.41 -14.47
N GLU A 80 -10.91 -0.24 -15.58
CA GLU A 80 -11.32 -1.62 -15.88
C GLU A 80 -10.64 -2.64 -14.96
N ALA A 81 -9.35 -2.49 -14.72
CA ALA A 81 -8.59 -3.34 -13.82
C ALA A 81 -9.08 -3.19 -12.37
N TYR A 82 -9.40 -1.98 -11.93
CA TYR A 82 -9.97 -1.71 -10.62
C TYR A 82 -11.29 -2.47 -10.39
N GLU A 83 -12.21 -2.39 -11.35
CA GLU A 83 -13.47 -3.12 -11.27
C GLU A 83 -13.28 -4.65 -11.40
N ARG A 84 -12.29 -5.10 -12.19
CA ARG A 84 -11.92 -6.52 -12.27
C ARG A 84 -11.42 -7.02 -10.94
N LEU A 85 -10.51 -6.32 -10.28
CA LEU A 85 -9.97 -6.67 -8.96
C LEU A 85 -11.08 -6.78 -7.91
N ARG A 86 -12.01 -5.82 -7.87
CA ARG A 86 -13.18 -5.88 -6.97
C ARG A 86 -14.02 -7.13 -7.18
N ARG A 87 -14.29 -7.48 -8.45
CA ARG A 87 -15.04 -8.72 -8.78
C ARG A 87 -14.28 -9.98 -8.36
N VAL A 88 -12.96 -10.00 -8.58
CA VAL A 88 -12.10 -11.12 -8.17
C VAL A 88 -12.11 -11.27 -6.65
N CYS A 89 -11.94 -10.18 -5.90
CA CYS A 89 -12.02 -10.21 -4.43
C CYS A 89 -13.35 -10.77 -3.94
N ASN A 90 -14.47 -10.28 -4.48
CA ASN A 90 -15.80 -10.78 -4.11
C ASN A 90 -15.96 -12.29 -4.42
N TYR A 91 -15.49 -12.76 -5.58
CA TYR A 91 -15.53 -14.17 -5.96
C TYR A 91 -14.69 -15.06 -5.04
N LEU A 92 -13.56 -14.54 -4.55
CA LEU A 92 -12.63 -15.25 -3.66
C LEU A 92 -12.97 -15.13 -2.18
N GLY A 93 -13.99 -14.37 -1.80
CA GLY A 93 -14.30 -14.08 -0.39
C GLY A 93 -13.28 -13.17 0.29
N ILE A 94 -12.55 -12.39 -0.48
CA ILE A 94 -11.59 -11.38 -0.01
C ILE A 94 -12.30 -10.03 0.07
N GLU A 95 -12.09 -9.32 1.16
CA GLU A 95 -12.73 -8.04 1.39
C GLU A 95 -11.90 -6.92 0.76
N TRP A 96 -12.51 -6.20 -0.15
CA TRP A 96 -11.94 -5.02 -0.77
C TRP A 96 -11.86 -3.87 0.23
N LEU A 97 -10.67 -3.27 0.38
CA LEU A 97 -10.46 -2.23 1.38
C LEU A 97 -10.02 -0.88 0.77
N ASP A 98 -9.80 -0.77 -0.56
CA ASP A 98 -9.41 0.54 -1.13
C ASP A 98 -10.55 1.54 -1.09
N ARG A 99 -10.35 2.64 -0.35
CA ARG A 99 -11.33 3.67 -0.01
C ARG A 99 -12.61 3.10 0.63
N GLU A 100 -12.39 2.10 1.50
CA GLU A 100 -13.43 1.47 2.28
C GLU A 100 -13.02 1.41 3.77
N THR A 101 -14.03 1.31 4.62
CA THR A 101 -13.87 1.13 6.06
C THR A 101 -14.61 -0.12 6.48
N ILE A 102 -13.91 -1.04 7.16
CA ILE A 102 -14.45 -2.33 7.62
C ILE A 102 -14.20 -2.46 9.11
N VAL A 103 -15.19 -2.94 9.85
CA VAL A 103 -15.04 -3.23 11.28
C VAL A 103 -15.07 -4.73 11.51
N ILE A 104 -14.03 -5.26 12.15
CA ILE A 104 -13.89 -6.67 12.50
C ILE A 104 -13.56 -6.77 13.98
N GLY A 105 -14.39 -7.48 14.76
CA GLY A 105 -14.12 -7.73 16.18
C GLY A 105 -13.87 -6.46 17.02
N GLY A 106 -14.49 -5.33 16.67
CA GLY A 106 -14.31 -4.06 17.36
C GLY A 106 -13.07 -3.26 16.91
N VAL A 107 -12.32 -3.74 15.92
CA VAL A 107 -11.20 -3.01 15.28
C VAL A 107 -11.67 -2.44 13.94
N ARG A 108 -11.44 -1.15 13.71
CA ARG A 108 -11.72 -0.47 12.45
C ARG A 108 -10.51 -0.55 11.52
N PHE A 109 -10.72 -1.06 10.31
CA PHE A 109 -9.74 -1.07 9.23
C PHE A 109 -10.13 0.00 8.20
N ILE A 110 -9.19 0.85 7.82
CA ILE A 110 -9.35 1.91 6.82
C ILE A 110 -8.26 1.71 5.78
N GLY A 111 -8.61 1.57 4.51
CA GLY A 111 -7.61 1.28 3.48
C GLY A 111 -7.65 2.17 2.27
N SER A 112 -6.49 2.34 1.63
CA SER A 112 -6.34 3.02 0.35
C SER A 112 -5.03 2.65 -0.33
N THR A 113 -5.01 2.52 -1.67
CA THR A 113 -3.75 2.47 -2.43
C THR A 113 -2.86 3.67 -2.09
N LEU A 114 -3.45 4.82 -1.80
CA LEU A 114 -2.85 6.11 -1.44
C LEU A 114 -2.14 6.79 -2.60
N TRP A 115 -1.43 6.02 -3.49
CA TRP A 115 -0.59 6.57 -4.54
C TRP A 115 0.43 7.58 -4.00
N SER A 116 1.20 8.28 -4.85
CA SER A 116 2.10 9.36 -4.43
C SER A 116 1.64 10.70 -4.95
N ASP A 117 1.71 11.75 -4.11
CA ASP A 117 1.48 13.14 -4.49
C ASP A 117 2.74 13.85 -4.97
N PHE A 118 3.91 13.19 -4.85
CA PHE A 118 5.23 13.72 -5.18
C PHE A 118 5.66 14.94 -4.39
N ASP A 119 4.98 15.23 -3.29
CA ASP A 119 5.25 16.38 -2.42
C ASP A 119 6.09 16.04 -1.19
N ALA A 120 6.45 14.77 -0.99
CA ALA A 120 7.14 14.33 0.23
C ALA A 120 8.43 15.14 0.51
N LEU A 121 9.24 15.41 -0.52
CA LEU A 121 10.42 16.26 -0.39
C LEU A 121 10.11 17.76 -0.54
N ALA A 122 9.10 18.11 -1.33
CA ALA A 122 8.65 19.48 -1.48
C ALA A 122 8.12 20.06 -0.16
N GLY A 123 7.41 19.24 0.65
CA GLY A 123 6.89 19.64 1.95
C GLY A 123 7.97 20.03 2.97
N GLN A 124 9.23 19.68 2.75
CA GLN A 124 10.37 20.10 3.57
C GLN A 124 10.89 21.52 3.24
N GLU A 125 10.52 22.05 2.08
CA GLU A 125 10.93 23.36 1.62
C GLU A 125 9.97 24.45 2.12
N ARG A 126 10.52 25.61 2.52
CA ARG A 126 9.72 26.74 3.03
C ARG A 126 9.21 27.66 1.92
N GLU A 127 9.94 27.75 0.82
CA GLU A 127 9.65 28.65 -0.30
C GLU A 127 8.85 27.92 -1.38
N LEU A 128 7.73 28.50 -1.81
CA LEU A 128 6.87 27.92 -2.86
C LEU A 128 7.64 27.59 -4.15
N THR A 129 8.56 28.46 -4.56
CA THR A 129 9.38 28.21 -5.74
C THR A 129 10.23 26.95 -5.60
N LYS A 130 10.82 26.71 -4.42
CA LYS A 130 11.60 25.50 -4.14
C LYS A 130 10.71 24.26 -4.06
N GLN A 131 9.52 24.39 -3.46
CA GLN A 131 8.51 23.31 -3.45
C GLN A 131 8.15 22.86 -4.88
N LEU A 132 7.83 23.81 -5.76
CA LEU A 132 7.50 23.54 -7.16
C LEU A 132 8.69 22.93 -7.92
N GLN A 133 9.92 23.40 -7.66
CA GLN A 133 11.12 22.83 -8.25
C GLN A 133 11.37 21.39 -7.78
N ALA A 134 11.20 21.11 -6.49
CA ALA A 134 11.35 19.76 -5.91
C ALA A 134 10.32 18.80 -6.52
N ARG A 135 9.03 19.19 -6.57
CA ARG A 135 7.98 18.41 -7.25
C ARG A 135 8.29 18.19 -8.72
N GLY A 136 8.73 19.20 -9.45
CA GLY A 136 9.11 19.07 -10.85
C GLY A 136 10.28 18.10 -11.08
N LYS A 137 11.23 18.00 -10.13
CA LYS A 137 12.29 16.98 -10.16
C LYS A 137 11.71 15.57 -9.90
N ALA A 138 10.82 15.45 -8.92
CA ALA A 138 10.13 14.19 -8.60
C ALA A 138 9.31 13.68 -9.80
N PHE A 139 8.53 14.53 -10.45
CA PHE A 139 7.77 14.20 -11.65
C PHE A 139 8.66 13.67 -12.77
N ARG A 140 9.78 14.34 -13.08
CA ARG A 140 10.71 13.87 -14.10
C ARG A 140 11.33 12.53 -13.78
N ALA A 141 11.69 12.30 -12.51
CA ALA A 141 12.22 11.02 -12.06
C ALA A 141 11.17 9.92 -12.20
N ALA A 142 9.93 10.16 -11.77
CA ALA A 142 8.83 9.20 -11.86
C ALA A 142 8.44 8.89 -13.31
N ASN A 143 8.26 9.91 -14.15
CA ASN A 143 7.81 9.74 -15.54
C ASN A 143 8.78 8.92 -16.39
N TYR A 144 10.08 8.89 -16.03
CA TYR A 144 11.04 8.00 -16.66
C TYR A 144 10.69 6.52 -16.48
N TYR A 145 10.15 6.14 -15.33
CA TYR A 145 9.71 4.77 -15.03
C TYR A 145 8.27 4.52 -15.45
N LEU A 146 7.37 5.44 -15.14
CA LEU A 146 5.94 5.32 -15.44
C LEU A 146 5.67 5.16 -16.93
N SER A 147 6.43 5.83 -17.80
CA SER A 147 6.30 5.70 -19.26
C SER A 147 6.73 4.31 -19.80
N ARG A 148 7.32 3.44 -18.98
CA ARG A 148 7.82 2.12 -19.37
C ARG A 148 7.00 0.97 -18.76
N ASN A 149 6.52 1.15 -17.56
CA ASN A 149 5.65 0.22 -16.86
C ASN A 149 4.29 0.91 -16.70
N THR A 150 3.52 0.92 -17.78
CA THR A 150 2.49 1.92 -17.91
C THR A 150 1.13 1.33 -17.57
N THR A 151 0.50 1.89 -16.55
CA THR A 151 -0.94 1.88 -16.38
C THR A 151 -1.54 2.87 -17.37
N PHE A 152 -2.66 2.52 -17.99
CA PHE A 152 -3.40 3.41 -18.88
C PHE A 152 -4.68 3.91 -18.21
N ARG A 153 -5.12 5.09 -18.59
CA ARG A 153 -6.43 5.62 -18.25
C ARG A 153 -7.00 6.40 -19.42
N LYS A 154 -8.14 5.94 -19.92
CA LYS A 154 -8.76 6.47 -21.15
C LYS A 154 -7.82 6.42 -22.38
N GLY A 155 -7.02 5.37 -22.45
CA GLY A 155 -6.06 5.16 -23.51
C GLY A 155 -4.74 5.94 -23.38
N GLU A 156 -4.61 6.80 -22.37
CA GLU A 156 -3.40 7.59 -22.13
C GLU A 156 -2.58 7.01 -20.96
N PRO A 157 -1.25 7.10 -20.99
CA PRO A 157 -0.40 6.66 -19.88
C PRO A 157 -0.68 7.45 -18.59
N VAL A 158 -0.85 6.75 -17.47
CA VAL A 158 -0.91 7.37 -16.15
C VAL A 158 0.49 7.82 -15.73
N LEU A 159 0.77 9.09 -15.94
CA LEU A 159 2.02 9.73 -15.54
C LEU A 159 1.89 10.42 -14.17
N ALA A 160 2.96 11.08 -13.71
CA ALA A 160 3.05 11.62 -12.37
C ALA A 160 1.94 12.64 -12.04
N GLU A 161 1.51 13.46 -12.99
CA GLU A 161 0.42 14.42 -12.79
C GLU A 161 -0.92 13.73 -12.50
N GLU A 162 -1.25 12.69 -13.28
CA GLU A 162 -2.47 11.91 -13.09
C GLU A 162 -2.40 11.08 -11.79
N GLN A 163 -1.26 10.45 -11.54
CA GLN A 163 -1.03 9.71 -10.28
C GLN A 163 -1.17 10.63 -9.07
N ARG A 164 -0.66 11.87 -9.16
CA ARG A 164 -0.85 12.87 -8.11
C ARG A 164 -2.32 13.19 -7.86
N ALA A 165 -3.11 13.36 -8.91
CA ALA A 165 -4.55 13.61 -8.77
C ALA A 165 -5.26 12.45 -8.05
N MET A 166 -4.91 11.21 -8.38
CA MET A 166 -5.39 10.00 -7.70
C MET A 166 -4.97 10.00 -6.21
N SER A 167 -3.71 10.34 -5.92
CA SER A 167 -3.20 10.41 -4.56
C SER A 167 -3.94 11.44 -3.71
N LEU A 168 -4.17 12.64 -4.23
CA LEU A 168 -4.86 13.70 -3.48
C LEU A 168 -6.30 13.28 -3.15
N ALA A 169 -7.00 12.62 -4.08
CA ALA A 169 -8.34 12.08 -3.82
C ALA A 169 -8.31 10.98 -2.73
N CYS A 170 -7.30 10.11 -2.73
CA CYS A 170 -7.08 9.10 -1.68
C CYS A 170 -6.80 9.75 -0.33
N GLN A 171 -5.94 10.77 -0.29
CA GLN A 171 -5.59 11.48 0.94
C GLN A 171 -6.79 12.20 1.56
N ASP A 172 -7.62 12.85 0.73
CA ASP A 172 -8.83 13.54 1.20
C ASP A 172 -9.84 12.55 1.79
N TRP A 173 -10.04 11.43 1.12
CA TRP A 173 -10.89 10.34 1.63
C TRP A 173 -10.34 9.79 2.96
N LEU A 174 -9.03 9.51 3.02
CA LEU A 174 -8.37 8.92 4.19
C LEU A 174 -8.44 9.86 5.40
N ARG A 175 -8.25 11.18 5.21
CA ARG A 175 -8.43 12.18 6.27
C ARG A 175 -9.85 12.15 6.83
N ALA A 176 -10.86 12.11 5.97
CA ALA A 176 -12.26 12.05 6.39
C ALA A 176 -12.56 10.75 7.13
N ALA A 177 -12.08 9.60 6.64
CA ALA A 177 -12.31 8.29 7.25
C ALA A 177 -11.64 8.18 8.63
N LEU A 178 -10.40 8.66 8.80
CA LEU A 178 -9.70 8.67 10.08
C LEU A 178 -10.33 9.63 11.09
N ALA A 179 -10.83 10.79 10.63
CA ALA A 179 -11.50 11.76 11.49
C ALA A 179 -12.90 11.33 11.93
N ALA A 180 -13.51 10.33 11.29
CA ALA A 180 -14.81 9.81 11.68
C ALA A 180 -14.75 9.17 13.10
N PRO A 181 -15.66 9.53 14.02
CA PRO A 181 -15.67 8.98 15.37
C PRO A 181 -15.76 7.45 15.36
N PHE A 182 -14.98 6.81 16.23
CA PHE A 182 -15.02 5.37 16.42
C PHE A 182 -14.52 4.99 17.82
N ASP A 183 -15.28 4.15 18.52
CA ASP A 183 -14.92 3.64 19.84
C ASP A 183 -14.18 2.30 19.68
N GLY A 184 -12.89 2.36 19.44
CA GLY A 184 -12.05 1.18 19.27
C GLY A 184 -10.74 1.48 18.57
N PRO A 185 -9.84 0.49 18.49
CA PRO A 185 -8.60 0.65 17.76
C PRO A 185 -8.84 0.80 16.25
N THR A 186 -7.97 1.56 15.61
CA THR A 186 -7.99 1.82 14.17
C THR A 186 -6.69 1.36 13.51
N VAL A 187 -6.82 0.56 12.46
CA VAL A 187 -5.72 0.14 11.58
C VAL A 187 -5.88 0.83 10.23
N ALA A 188 -4.90 1.64 9.85
CA ALA A 188 -4.79 2.17 8.50
C ALA A 188 -3.96 1.21 7.64
N VAL A 189 -4.40 0.95 6.43
CA VAL A 189 -3.70 0.09 5.46
C VAL A 189 -3.53 0.86 4.16
N THR A 190 -2.28 1.10 3.76
CA THR A 190 -2.00 1.73 2.46
C THR A 190 -1.00 0.89 1.68
N HIS A 191 -0.97 1.04 0.35
CA HIS A 191 0.15 0.45 -0.40
C HIS A 191 1.34 1.40 -0.35
N TYR A 192 1.18 2.65 -0.75
CA TYR A 192 2.27 3.64 -0.66
C TYR A 192 2.55 4.05 0.78
N ALA A 193 3.83 4.35 1.06
CA ALA A 193 4.25 4.74 2.40
C ALA A 193 3.69 6.12 2.81
N PRO A 194 3.20 6.28 4.04
CA PRO A 194 2.63 7.54 4.51
C PRO A 194 3.69 8.59 4.87
N SER A 195 4.95 8.18 5.04
CA SER A 195 6.03 9.04 5.56
C SER A 195 7.37 8.74 4.91
N LEU A 196 8.22 9.75 4.78
CA LEU A 196 9.63 9.61 4.42
C LEU A 196 10.45 8.81 5.44
N ARG A 197 9.95 8.63 6.67
CA ARG A 197 10.59 7.75 7.66
C ARG A 197 10.63 6.27 7.22
N SER A 198 9.73 5.89 6.33
CA SER A 198 9.70 4.55 5.74
C SER A 198 10.65 4.41 4.53
N ALA A 199 11.27 5.49 4.06
CA ALA A 199 12.16 5.44 2.90
C ALA A 199 13.33 4.48 3.14
N ASP A 200 13.69 3.72 2.10
CA ASP A 200 14.79 2.77 2.16
C ASP A 200 16.13 3.51 2.34
N PRO A 201 16.83 3.29 3.46
CA PRO A 201 18.07 3.98 3.76
C PRO A 201 19.20 3.65 2.76
N ARG A 202 19.12 2.54 2.02
CA ARG A 202 20.11 2.15 1.01
C ARG A 202 20.23 3.16 -0.13
N TYR A 203 19.14 3.88 -0.44
CA TYR A 203 19.08 4.81 -1.57
C TYR A 203 19.15 6.29 -1.15
N GLY A 204 18.98 6.58 0.15
CA GLY A 204 18.88 7.95 0.66
C GLY A 204 17.65 8.69 0.11
N LEU A 205 17.57 9.99 0.40
CA LEU A 205 16.49 10.83 -0.10
C LEU A 205 16.88 11.47 -1.44
N THR A 206 16.30 10.98 -2.51
CA THR A 206 16.48 11.47 -3.88
C THR A 206 15.15 11.99 -4.42
N PRO A 207 15.12 12.75 -5.54
CA PRO A 207 13.86 13.16 -6.15
C PRO A 207 12.90 11.99 -6.43
N GLY A 208 13.42 10.80 -6.74
CA GLY A 208 12.65 9.58 -6.94
C GLY A 208 11.94 9.11 -5.69
N THR A 209 12.48 9.37 -4.49
CA THR A 209 11.89 8.95 -3.21
C THR A 209 10.47 9.50 -3.03
N ALA A 210 10.20 10.71 -3.56
CA ALA A 210 8.87 11.31 -3.54
C ALA A 210 7.85 10.57 -4.43
N GLY A 211 8.28 9.63 -5.27
CA GLY A 211 7.40 8.72 -6.01
C GLY A 211 7.02 7.46 -5.23
N PHE A 212 7.59 7.25 -4.05
CA PHE A 212 7.37 6.07 -3.21
C PHE A 212 6.76 6.41 -1.84
N CYS A 213 6.98 7.62 -1.35
CA CYS A 213 6.53 8.08 -0.05
C CYS A 213 5.68 9.34 -0.18
N ASN A 214 4.73 9.47 0.73
CA ASN A 214 4.03 10.72 1.01
C ASN A 214 4.63 11.42 2.25
N SER A 215 4.11 12.59 2.63
CA SER A 215 4.46 13.30 3.86
C SER A 215 3.20 13.56 4.66
N MET A 216 2.66 12.48 5.25
CA MET A 216 1.40 12.49 5.99
C MET A 216 1.61 12.30 7.49
N ASP A 217 2.79 12.68 8.01
CA ASP A 217 3.21 12.43 9.39
C ASP A 217 2.20 12.95 10.41
N ALA A 218 1.54 14.08 10.14
CA ALA A 218 0.49 14.63 11.01
C ALA A 218 -0.80 13.76 11.05
N LEU A 219 -1.01 12.89 10.06
CA LEU A 219 -2.19 12.02 10.00
C LEU A 219 -1.93 10.65 10.62
N ILE A 220 -0.67 10.19 10.66
CA ILE A 220 -0.32 8.87 11.18
C ILE A 220 -0.87 8.61 12.60
N PRO A 221 -0.78 9.56 13.56
CA PRO A 221 -1.25 9.35 14.93
C PRO A 221 -2.78 9.18 15.08
N TRP A 222 -3.56 9.36 14.01
CA TRP A 222 -5.00 9.10 14.01
C TRP A 222 -5.34 7.61 13.93
N ALA A 223 -4.37 6.75 13.59
CA ALA A 223 -4.48 5.30 13.68
C ALA A 223 -3.62 4.77 14.84
N ASP A 224 -3.95 3.58 15.35
CA ASP A 224 -3.13 2.86 16.32
C ASP A 224 -2.03 2.06 15.62
N ILE A 225 -2.33 1.51 14.44
CA ILE A 225 -1.38 0.84 13.56
C ILE A 225 -1.56 1.35 12.13
N TRP A 226 -0.43 1.55 11.43
CA TRP A 226 -0.40 1.85 10.00
C TRP A 226 0.42 0.80 9.27
N MET A 227 -0.21 0.05 8.38
CA MET A 227 0.43 -0.98 7.57
C MET A 227 0.62 -0.49 6.14
N HIS A 228 1.79 -0.75 5.54
CA HIS A 228 2.04 -0.37 4.15
C HIS A 228 3.00 -1.32 3.43
N GLY A 229 3.19 -1.12 2.11
CA GLY A 229 4.11 -1.83 1.22
C GLY A 229 4.96 -0.88 0.38
N HIS A 230 5.10 -1.18 -0.88
CA HIS A 230 5.67 -0.43 -1.99
C HIS A 230 7.19 -0.23 -2.00
N LEU A 231 7.82 -0.03 -0.86
CA LEU A 231 9.26 0.32 -0.77
C LEU A 231 10.20 -0.89 -0.83
N HIS A 232 9.68 -2.11 -0.78
CA HIS A 232 10.46 -3.34 -0.63
C HIS A 232 11.50 -3.25 0.51
N CYS A 233 11.18 -2.47 1.53
CA CYS A 233 11.99 -2.28 2.72
C CYS A 233 11.12 -2.50 3.95
N ALA A 234 11.49 -3.48 4.78
CA ALA A 234 10.77 -3.76 6.01
C ALA A 234 10.87 -2.57 6.98
N ASN A 235 9.75 -2.20 7.56
CA ASN A 235 9.64 -1.11 8.53
C ASN A 235 8.87 -1.58 9.77
N ASP A 236 9.32 -1.12 10.95
CA ASP A 236 8.61 -1.32 12.21
C ASP A 236 9.06 -0.22 13.18
N TYR A 237 8.31 0.86 13.24
CA TYR A 237 8.62 2.00 14.09
C TYR A 237 7.38 2.64 14.69
N VAL A 238 7.56 3.42 15.76
CA VAL A 238 6.49 4.20 16.38
C VAL A 238 6.57 5.65 15.90
N ALA A 239 5.44 6.17 15.43
CA ALA A 239 5.23 7.58 15.16
C ALA A 239 4.46 8.20 16.32
N GLU A 240 4.96 9.33 16.82
CA GLU A 240 4.33 10.11 17.88
C GLU A 240 3.71 11.38 17.28
N GLY A 241 2.63 11.84 17.87
CA GLY A 241 1.97 13.08 17.46
C GLY A 241 0.83 13.45 18.38
N GLU A 242 -0.01 14.35 17.92
CA GLU A 242 -1.14 14.88 18.68
C GLU A 242 -2.41 14.81 17.85
N VAL A 243 -3.49 14.33 18.46
CA VAL A 243 -4.82 14.30 17.86
C VAL A 243 -5.77 15.01 18.80
N GLN A 244 -6.39 16.10 18.33
CA GLN A 244 -7.34 16.92 19.12
C GLN A 244 -6.77 17.36 20.48
N GLY A 245 -5.48 17.74 20.52
CA GLY A 245 -4.81 18.20 21.75
C GLY A 245 -4.36 17.07 22.69
N LEU A 246 -4.48 15.80 22.29
CA LEU A 246 -4.06 14.64 23.07
C LEU A 246 -2.89 13.93 22.41
N PRO A 247 -1.82 13.59 23.17
CA PRO A 247 -0.71 12.82 22.63
C PRO A 247 -1.17 11.41 22.21
N ARG A 248 -0.75 10.98 21.04
CA ARG A 248 -1.07 9.69 20.45
C ARG A 248 0.16 9.08 19.81
N THR A 249 0.17 7.77 19.73
CA THR A 249 1.21 6.99 19.05
C THR A 249 0.59 6.06 18.03
N CYS A 250 1.31 5.83 16.94
CA CYS A 250 0.93 4.85 15.92
C CYS A 250 2.14 3.97 15.59
N ARG A 251 1.96 2.65 15.60
CA ARG A 251 2.98 1.73 15.09
C ARG A 251 2.87 1.63 13.57
N VAL A 252 3.93 1.98 12.86
CA VAL A 252 4.01 1.87 11.39
C VAL A 252 4.77 0.60 11.02
N VAL A 253 4.16 -0.27 10.22
CA VAL A 253 4.72 -1.59 9.88
C VAL A 253 4.64 -1.83 8.37
N ALA A 254 5.75 -2.33 7.79
CA ALA A 254 5.79 -2.86 6.44
C ALA A 254 6.52 -4.21 6.43
N ASN A 255 5.98 -5.19 5.72
CA ASN A 255 6.53 -6.55 5.61
C ASN A 255 6.53 -7.02 4.14
N PRO A 256 7.26 -6.31 3.25
CA PRO A 256 7.32 -6.64 1.84
C PRO A 256 8.18 -7.87 1.58
N LEU A 257 7.77 -8.71 0.62
CA LEU A 257 8.63 -9.79 0.10
C LEU A 257 9.69 -9.21 -0.83
N GLY A 258 9.29 -8.40 -1.80
CA GLY A 258 10.19 -7.79 -2.77
C GLY A 258 10.79 -8.78 -3.77
N TYR A 259 11.71 -8.28 -4.60
CA TYR A 259 12.33 -9.07 -5.66
C TYR A 259 13.54 -9.87 -5.16
N ALA A 260 13.51 -11.21 -5.34
CA ALA A 260 14.62 -12.11 -4.96
C ALA A 260 15.94 -11.75 -5.64
N ASN A 261 15.89 -11.37 -6.93
CA ASN A 261 17.08 -11.02 -7.70
C ASN A 261 17.77 -9.70 -7.25
N LYS A 262 17.10 -8.91 -6.40
CA LYS A 262 17.65 -7.70 -5.79
C LYS A 262 18.05 -7.91 -4.32
N GLY A 263 17.84 -9.11 -3.77
CA GLY A 263 18.11 -9.42 -2.36
C GLY A 263 17.16 -8.73 -1.38
N GLU A 264 15.98 -8.32 -1.83
CA GLU A 264 15.00 -7.58 -1.02
C GLU A 264 14.28 -8.47 0.00
N GLN A 265 14.29 -9.79 -0.21
CA GLN A 265 13.57 -10.78 0.62
C GLN A 265 14.19 -11.01 2.00
N ALA A 266 15.41 -10.54 2.25
CA ALA A 266 16.17 -10.87 3.47
C ALA A 266 15.48 -10.41 4.76
N ALA A 267 14.66 -9.38 4.71
CA ALA A 267 13.94 -8.82 5.85
C ALA A 267 12.47 -9.27 5.95
N PHE A 268 11.97 -10.02 4.97
CA PHE A 268 10.60 -10.54 4.98
C PHE A 268 10.42 -11.57 6.11
N ARG A 269 9.33 -11.40 6.85
CA ARG A 269 8.96 -12.29 7.96
C ARG A 269 7.63 -12.97 7.64
N PRO A 270 7.65 -14.23 7.12
CA PRO A 270 6.42 -14.90 6.67
C PRO A 270 5.39 -15.13 7.79
N GLU A 271 5.84 -15.25 9.03
CA GLU A 271 5.00 -15.50 10.20
C GLU A 271 4.83 -14.25 11.10
N LEU A 272 5.08 -13.04 10.57
CA LEU A 272 4.91 -11.82 11.35
C LEU A 272 3.46 -11.67 11.80
N LEU A 273 3.22 -11.75 13.11
CA LEU A 273 1.95 -11.40 13.74
C LEU A 273 2.04 -10.02 14.37
N ILE A 274 1.02 -9.22 14.11
CA ILE A 274 0.82 -7.89 14.68
C ILE A 274 -0.42 -7.97 15.57
N GLU A 275 -0.25 -7.66 16.85
CA GLU A 275 -1.35 -7.69 17.81
C GLU A 275 -1.93 -6.29 18.03
N ILE A 276 -3.26 -6.22 18.16
CA ILE A 276 -4.02 -5.01 18.46
C ILE A 276 -5.20 -5.34 19.38
#